data_c344b8a7641b61cbd0233db948b0de78
#
_entry.id   c344b8a7641b61cbd0233db948b0de78
#
_cell.length_a   1.000
_cell.length_b   1.000
_cell.length_c   1.000
_cell.angle_alpha   90.00
_cell.angle_beta   90.00
_cell.angle_gamma   90.00
#
_symmetry.space_group_name_H-M   'P 1'
#
loop_
_entity.id
_entity.type
_entity.pdbx_description
1 polymer ?
#
loop_
_entity_poly.entity_id
_entity_poly.type
_entity_poly.pdbx_seq_one_letter_code
_entity_poly.pdbx_strand_id
1 'polypeptide(L)'
;TTRLVGSEMCIRDRGVIMLIWWATGASQSTLGYYILIGLGSTFVSYWFSDKLAIASMHARQVSEQEAPVLYKIVRELSAKAGKPMPRIYIAPTMSPNAFATGRNERHAAVCCTQGILQTLNEREIRGVLGHELMHVYNHDILTSAIASAMATVISYLGYSLMYFGGGRSNDRDNSSGAFGLIGVLVSAILVPIGASLIQMAISRTREFDADEDGSRLTGDPEALASALNKISYGAQTNPMPKTAGTQSVSSMMIANPFSARGFSKLFSTHPPTDERISRLMQMSQEMRNSGIGGGSSPQYLY
;
A
#
# COMPACT_ATOMS: atom_id res chain seq x y z
N THR A 1 -6.16 8.97 20.27
CA THR A 1 -5.67 9.63 19.03
C THR A 1 -5.20 8.59 18.07
N THR A 2 -6.13 8.16 17.22
CA THR A 2 -5.92 7.14 16.19
C THR A 2 -5.31 7.83 14.97
N ARG A 3 -4.03 7.60 14.71
CA ARG A 3 -3.23 8.28 13.70
C ARG A 3 -3.15 7.46 12.41
N LEU A 4 -3.24 8.14 11.32
CA LEU A 4 -3.10 7.83 9.90
C LEU A 4 -1.73 7.18 9.59
N VAL A 5 -1.62 5.86 9.50
CA VAL A 5 -0.33 5.15 9.61
C VAL A 5 0.48 5.16 8.30
N GLY A 6 -0.14 5.18 7.13
CA GLY A 6 0.61 5.29 5.84
C GLY A 6 0.91 6.73 5.44
N SER A 7 -0.04 7.64 5.69
CA SER A 7 0.14 9.08 5.48
C SER A 7 1.06 9.71 6.54
N GLU A 8 1.16 9.15 7.75
CA GLU A 8 2.00 9.69 8.82
C GLU A 8 3.49 9.53 8.57
N MET A 9 3.95 8.42 8.01
CA MET A 9 5.38 8.29 7.68
C MET A 9 5.75 9.34 6.63
N CYS A 10 4.92 9.51 5.60
CA CYS A 10 5.13 10.52 4.57
C CYS A 10 4.94 11.96 5.11
N ILE A 11 3.96 12.20 6.00
CA ILE A 11 3.71 13.51 6.63
C ILE A 11 4.77 13.81 7.67
N ARG A 12 5.19 12.83 8.47
CA ARG A 12 6.24 13.00 9.48
C ARG A 12 7.60 13.28 8.84
N ASP A 13 7.96 12.54 7.80
CA ASP A 13 9.22 12.75 7.08
C ASP A 13 9.22 14.10 6.38
N ARG A 14 8.09 14.51 5.79
CA ARG A 14 7.90 15.85 5.23
C ARG A 14 7.94 16.92 6.32
N GLY A 15 7.31 16.70 7.46
CA GLY A 15 7.33 17.61 8.61
C GLY A 15 8.75 17.79 9.15
N VAL A 16 9.53 16.72 9.27
CA VAL A 16 10.93 16.77 9.70
C VAL A 16 11.78 17.52 8.67
N ILE A 17 11.63 17.23 7.38
CA ILE A 17 12.35 17.93 6.30
C ILE A 17 12.02 19.43 6.31
N MET A 18 10.74 19.79 6.48
CA MET A 18 10.31 21.20 6.57
C MET A 18 10.83 21.90 7.82
N LEU A 19 10.88 21.19 8.94
CA LEU A 19 11.39 21.72 10.20
C LEU A 19 12.91 21.95 10.12
N ILE A 20 13.65 21.06 9.48
CA ILE A 20 15.06 21.21 9.19
C ILE A 20 15.29 22.38 8.22
N TRP A 21 14.49 22.48 7.15
CA TRP A 21 14.57 23.59 6.20
C TRP A 21 14.31 24.93 6.88
N TRP A 22 13.30 25.02 7.73
CA TRP A 22 13.03 26.22 8.53
C TRP A 22 14.17 26.53 9.50
N ALA A 23 14.70 25.54 10.20
CA ALA A 23 15.82 25.68 11.13
C ALA A 23 17.14 26.07 10.44
N THR A 24 17.30 25.74 9.15
CA THR A 24 18.49 26.10 8.34
C THR A 24 18.36 27.43 7.61
N GLY A 25 17.36 28.25 7.96
CA GLY A 25 17.20 29.61 7.45
C GLY A 25 16.32 29.75 6.22
N ALA A 26 15.53 28.73 5.86
CA ALA A 26 14.46 28.77 4.86
C ALA A 26 14.84 29.46 3.54
N SER A 27 16.06 29.24 3.04
CA SER A 27 16.54 29.88 1.81
C SER A 27 16.04 29.16 0.56
N GLN A 28 15.83 29.94 -0.51
CA GLN A 28 15.37 29.42 -1.81
C GLN A 28 16.34 28.40 -2.42
N SER A 29 17.64 28.60 -2.22
CA SER A 29 18.69 27.70 -2.68
C SER A 29 18.67 26.33 -1.99
N THR A 30 18.15 26.23 -0.77
CA THR A 30 18.08 24.96 -0.02
C THR A 30 16.84 24.14 -0.36
N LEU A 31 15.74 24.74 -0.88
CA LEU A 31 14.52 24.03 -1.23
C LEU A 31 14.78 22.91 -2.27
N GLY A 32 15.59 23.18 -3.29
CA GLY A 32 15.97 22.19 -4.29
C GLY A 32 16.66 20.96 -3.71
N TYR A 33 17.53 21.15 -2.73
CA TYR A 33 18.21 20.03 -2.04
C TYR A 33 17.21 19.15 -1.30
N TYR A 34 16.19 19.71 -0.64
CA TYR A 34 15.18 18.93 0.08
C TYR A 34 14.26 18.15 -0.85
N ILE A 35 13.93 18.71 -2.02
CA ILE A 35 13.21 17.97 -3.06
C ILE A 35 14.05 16.77 -3.52
N LEU A 36 15.32 16.97 -3.81
CA LEU A 36 16.23 15.91 -4.23
C LEU A 36 16.38 14.82 -3.16
N ILE A 37 16.48 15.20 -1.88
CA ILE A 37 16.52 14.24 -0.76
C ILE A 37 15.21 13.46 -0.68
N GLY A 38 14.06 14.12 -0.80
CA GLY A 38 12.76 13.48 -0.78
C GLY A 38 12.56 12.49 -1.94
N LEU A 39 12.91 12.87 -3.14
CA LEU A 39 12.87 12.00 -4.31
C LEU A 39 13.89 10.85 -4.21
N GLY A 40 15.10 11.15 -3.72
CA GLY A 40 16.14 10.15 -3.48
C GLY A 40 15.70 9.11 -2.44
N SER A 41 15.08 9.54 -1.35
CA SER A 41 14.54 8.62 -0.33
C SER A 41 13.42 7.73 -0.89
N THR A 42 12.54 8.29 -1.72
CA THR A 42 11.50 7.52 -2.41
C THR A 42 12.11 6.49 -3.35
N PHE A 43 13.12 6.86 -4.11
CA PHE A 43 13.84 5.94 -5.00
C PHE A 43 14.52 4.80 -4.22
N VAL A 44 15.22 5.11 -3.14
CA VAL A 44 15.87 4.11 -2.27
C VAL A 44 14.84 3.16 -1.67
N SER A 45 13.73 3.69 -1.16
CA SER A 45 12.63 2.89 -0.60
C SER A 45 12.01 1.96 -1.64
N TYR A 46 11.81 2.43 -2.88
CA TYR A 46 11.34 1.61 -3.99
C TYR A 46 12.37 0.52 -4.36
N TRP A 47 13.66 0.90 -4.51
CA TRP A 47 14.71 -0.01 -4.94
C TRP A 47 14.97 -1.16 -3.97
N PHE A 48 14.86 -0.89 -2.67
CA PHE A 48 15.08 -1.84 -1.58
C PHE A 48 13.78 -2.28 -0.89
N SER A 49 12.63 -2.10 -1.52
CA SER A 49 11.31 -2.38 -0.93
C SER A 49 11.20 -3.82 -0.41
N ASP A 50 11.70 -4.81 -1.16
CA ASP A 50 11.70 -6.21 -0.75
C ASP A 50 12.51 -6.44 0.53
N LYS A 51 13.74 -5.91 0.59
CA LYS A 51 14.63 -6.09 1.74
C LYS A 51 14.10 -5.38 2.98
N LEU A 52 13.59 -4.16 2.81
CA LEU A 52 13.05 -3.36 3.90
C LEU A 52 11.80 -4.01 4.50
N ALA A 53 10.87 -4.47 3.67
CA ALA A 53 9.64 -5.12 4.12
C ALA A 53 9.94 -6.45 4.84
N ILE A 54 10.78 -7.30 4.27
CA ILE A 54 11.17 -8.58 4.86
C ILE A 54 11.90 -8.38 6.21
N ALA A 55 12.86 -7.43 6.28
CA ALA A 55 13.57 -7.12 7.51
C ALA A 55 12.64 -6.54 8.58
N SER A 56 11.69 -5.67 8.22
CA SER A 56 10.71 -5.06 9.14
C SER A 56 9.79 -6.09 9.80
N MET A 57 9.55 -7.21 9.14
CA MET A 57 8.73 -8.31 9.65
C MET A 57 9.56 -9.43 10.29
N HIS A 58 10.88 -9.29 10.36
CA HIS A 58 11.80 -10.36 10.80
C HIS A 58 11.54 -11.69 10.08
N ALA A 59 11.09 -11.60 8.81
CA ALA A 59 10.71 -12.77 8.04
C ALA A 59 11.95 -13.53 7.55
N ARG A 60 11.89 -14.86 7.63
CA ARG A 60 12.93 -15.74 7.11
C ARG A 60 12.52 -16.36 5.79
N GLN A 61 13.45 -16.50 4.87
CA GLN A 61 13.24 -17.28 3.67
C GLN A 61 13.08 -18.76 4.04
N VAL A 62 12.11 -19.41 3.42
CA VAL A 62 11.87 -20.84 3.62
C VAL A 62 12.18 -21.63 2.36
N SER A 63 12.56 -22.88 2.53
CA SER A 63 12.76 -23.84 1.44
C SER A 63 11.47 -24.58 1.11
N GLU A 64 11.46 -25.27 -0.03
CA GLU A 64 10.33 -26.12 -0.44
C GLU A 64 10.08 -27.25 0.56
N GLN A 65 11.13 -27.78 1.20
CA GLN A 65 11.01 -28.82 2.22
C GLN A 65 10.33 -28.31 3.50
N GLU A 66 10.54 -27.04 3.85
CA GLU A 66 9.94 -26.41 5.04
C GLU A 66 8.48 -25.97 4.82
N ALA A 67 8.13 -25.60 3.58
CA ALA A 67 6.81 -25.06 3.25
C ALA A 67 6.27 -25.62 1.91
N PRO A 68 6.09 -26.95 1.77
CA PRO A 68 5.77 -27.58 0.50
C PRO A 68 4.44 -27.09 -0.08
N VAL A 69 3.44 -26.83 0.75
CA VAL A 69 2.12 -26.33 0.31
C VAL A 69 2.24 -24.93 -0.30
N LEU A 70 2.99 -24.01 0.34
CA LEU A 70 3.20 -22.67 -0.19
C LEU A 70 3.93 -22.72 -1.54
N TYR A 71 5.00 -23.52 -1.63
CA TYR A 71 5.75 -23.69 -2.87
C TYR A 71 4.90 -24.24 -4.00
N LYS A 72 4.06 -25.25 -3.72
CA LYS A 72 3.11 -25.83 -4.69
C LYS A 72 2.17 -24.74 -5.22
N ILE A 73 1.52 -23.98 -4.32
CA ILE A 73 0.54 -22.96 -4.70
C ILE A 73 1.20 -21.84 -5.50
N VAL A 74 2.31 -21.27 -5.00
CA VAL A 74 3.00 -20.14 -5.66
C VAL A 74 3.55 -20.55 -7.02
N ARG A 75 4.12 -21.77 -7.13
CA ARG A 75 4.62 -22.30 -8.41
C ARG A 75 3.49 -22.43 -9.43
N GLU A 76 2.36 -23.01 -9.02
CA GLU A 76 1.19 -23.20 -9.88
C GLU A 76 0.63 -21.86 -10.36
N LEU A 77 0.42 -20.90 -9.45
CA LEU A 77 -0.12 -19.58 -9.78
C LEU A 77 0.85 -18.78 -10.67
N SER A 78 2.16 -18.81 -10.39
CA SER A 78 3.17 -18.16 -11.21
C SER A 78 3.25 -18.77 -12.61
N ALA A 79 3.20 -20.09 -12.72
CA ALA A 79 3.17 -20.78 -14.02
C ALA A 79 1.91 -20.44 -14.81
N LYS A 80 0.74 -20.38 -14.16
CA LYS A 80 -0.54 -20.01 -14.78
C LYS A 80 -0.54 -18.57 -15.27
N ALA A 81 0.13 -17.66 -14.54
CA ALA A 81 0.32 -16.26 -14.93
C ALA A 81 1.45 -16.05 -15.96
N GLY A 82 2.22 -17.10 -16.29
CA GLY A 82 3.40 -16.96 -17.17
C GLY A 82 4.54 -16.10 -16.60
N LYS A 83 4.64 -16.02 -15.27
CA LYS A 83 5.56 -15.15 -14.54
C LYS A 83 6.59 -15.95 -13.72
N PRO A 84 7.76 -15.38 -13.41
CA PRO A 84 8.76 -16.05 -12.58
C PRO A 84 8.24 -16.25 -11.15
N MET A 85 8.62 -17.36 -10.54
CA MET A 85 8.24 -17.68 -9.16
C MET A 85 8.96 -16.76 -8.18
N PRO A 86 8.24 -16.05 -7.28
CA PRO A 86 8.85 -15.20 -6.25
C PRO A 86 9.50 -16.03 -5.15
N ARG A 87 10.39 -15.39 -4.38
CA ARG A 87 10.96 -15.95 -3.16
C ARG A 87 9.89 -15.99 -2.06
N ILE A 88 9.87 -17.06 -1.28
CA ILE A 88 8.86 -17.26 -0.23
C ILE A 88 9.48 -17.06 1.15
N TYR A 89 8.80 -16.28 1.98
CA TYR A 89 9.20 -15.92 3.34
C TYR A 89 8.08 -16.21 4.34
N ILE A 90 8.47 -16.50 5.59
CA ILE A 90 7.54 -16.64 6.71
C ILE A 90 7.97 -15.67 7.82
N ALA A 91 7.02 -14.83 8.27
CA ALA A 91 7.19 -13.91 9.37
C ALA A 91 6.72 -14.55 10.69
N PRO A 92 7.52 -14.44 11.79
CA PRO A 92 7.23 -15.10 13.07
C PRO A 92 6.20 -14.30 13.90
N THR A 93 5.02 -14.04 13.33
CA THR A 93 3.91 -13.34 14.01
C THR A 93 2.62 -14.14 13.89
N MET A 94 1.83 -14.14 14.97
CA MET A 94 0.55 -14.85 15.04
C MET A 94 -0.62 -14.02 14.53
N SER A 95 -0.44 -12.73 14.24
CA SER A 95 -1.45 -11.94 13.55
C SER A 95 -1.57 -12.43 12.11
N PRO A 96 -2.75 -12.91 11.66
CA PRO A 96 -2.89 -13.49 10.33
C PRO A 96 -2.79 -12.40 9.26
N ASN A 97 -1.76 -12.48 8.41
CA ASN A 97 -1.55 -11.56 7.31
C ASN A 97 -0.60 -12.13 6.24
N ALA A 98 -0.63 -11.55 5.06
CA ALA A 98 0.32 -11.80 3.99
C ALA A 98 0.60 -10.50 3.24
N PHE A 99 1.69 -10.46 2.51
CA PHE A 99 2.02 -9.38 1.59
C PHE A 99 2.99 -9.86 0.51
N ALA A 100 2.91 -9.22 -0.66
CA ALA A 100 3.95 -9.35 -1.68
C ALA A 100 4.71 -8.03 -1.82
N THR A 101 5.98 -8.12 -2.16
CA THR A 101 6.87 -6.98 -2.33
C THR A 101 7.92 -7.25 -3.39
N GLY A 102 8.59 -6.20 -3.86
CA GLY A 102 9.66 -6.29 -4.86
C GLY A 102 9.49 -5.27 -5.97
N ARG A 103 10.59 -4.72 -6.45
CA ARG A 103 10.58 -3.68 -7.51
C ARG A 103 10.11 -4.19 -8.88
N ASN A 104 10.19 -5.48 -9.13
CA ASN A 104 9.71 -6.15 -10.34
C ASN A 104 9.53 -7.66 -10.11
N GLU A 105 8.99 -8.36 -11.07
CA GLU A 105 8.69 -9.79 -11.03
C GLU A 105 9.92 -10.68 -10.70
N ARG A 106 11.11 -10.32 -11.20
CA ARG A 106 12.37 -11.07 -10.94
C ARG A 106 12.92 -10.87 -9.54
N HIS A 107 12.52 -9.79 -8.86
CA HIS A 107 12.94 -9.45 -7.50
C HIS A 107 11.76 -9.52 -6.52
N ALA A 108 10.74 -10.28 -6.89
CA ALA A 108 9.55 -10.47 -6.08
C ALA A 108 9.81 -11.36 -4.86
N ALA A 109 9.11 -11.05 -3.79
CA ALA A 109 9.05 -11.86 -2.58
C ALA A 109 7.62 -11.86 -2.05
N VAL A 110 7.15 -13.02 -1.63
CA VAL A 110 5.86 -13.21 -0.96
C VAL A 110 6.12 -13.61 0.48
N CYS A 111 5.48 -12.96 1.41
CA CYS A 111 5.61 -13.23 2.85
C CYS A 111 4.25 -13.59 3.44
N CYS A 112 4.19 -14.74 4.09
CA CYS A 112 3.06 -15.17 4.92
C CYS A 112 3.43 -15.10 6.39
N THR A 113 2.51 -14.73 7.26
CA THR A 113 2.72 -14.83 8.70
C THR A 113 2.44 -16.24 9.20
N GLN A 114 3.03 -16.64 10.32
CA GLN A 114 2.66 -17.90 10.96
C GLN A 114 1.16 -17.95 11.29
N GLY A 115 0.58 -16.83 11.69
CA GLY A 115 -0.84 -16.73 12.01
C GLY A 115 -1.75 -17.02 10.83
N ILE A 116 -1.42 -16.55 9.61
CA ILE A 116 -2.26 -16.84 8.43
C ILE A 116 -2.23 -18.32 8.07
N LEU A 117 -1.07 -18.97 8.20
CA LEU A 117 -0.90 -20.40 7.92
C LEU A 117 -1.65 -21.30 8.90
N GLN A 118 -1.91 -20.81 10.11
CA GLN A 118 -2.72 -21.53 11.12
C GLN A 118 -4.22 -21.25 10.98
N THR A 119 -4.59 -20.08 10.44
CA THR A 119 -5.99 -19.64 10.36
C THR A 119 -6.68 -20.10 9.09
N LEU A 120 -5.95 -20.14 7.97
CA LEU A 120 -6.51 -20.41 6.65
C LEU A 120 -6.22 -21.85 6.19
N ASN A 121 -7.17 -22.43 5.46
CA ASN A 121 -6.95 -23.68 4.74
C ASN A 121 -6.22 -23.44 3.39
N GLU A 122 -5.81 -24.52 2.70
CA GLU A 122 -5.05 -24.44 1.43
C GLU A 122 -5.81 -23.67 0.35
N ARG A 123 -7.14 -23.81 0.25
CA ARG A 123 -7.99 -23.09 -0.71
C ARG A 123 -7.98 -21.59 -0.45
N GLU A 124 -8.09 -21.19 0.81
CA GLU A 124 -8.06 -19.78 1.23
C GLU A 124 -6.68 -19.15 1.08
N ILE A 125 -5.61 -19.90 1.43
CA ILE A 125 -4.22 -19.44 1.19
C ILE A 125 -3.98 -19.23 -0.30
N ARG A 126 -4.51 -20.08 -1.18
CA ARG A 126 -4.44 -19.92 -2.62
C ARG A 126 -5.11 -18.64 -3.08
N GLY A 127 -6.29 -18.30 -2.56
CA GLY A 127 -6.97 -17.04 -2.83
C GLY A 127 -6.14 -15.83 -2.45
N VAL A 128 -5.59 -15.82 -1.22
CA VAL A 128 -4.71 -14.77 -0.72
C VAL A 128 -3.45 -14.64 -1.59
N LEU A 129 -2.77 -15.73 -1.87
CA LEU A 129 -1.55 -15.71 -2.69
C LEU A 129 -1.81 -15.28 -4.13
N GLY A 130 -2.99 -15.61 -4.68
CA GLY A 130 -3.44 -15.11 -5.97
C GLY A 130 -3.55 -13.59 -5.97
N HIS A 131 -4.19 -13.01 -4.97
CA HIS A 131 -4.28 -11.56 -4.78
C HIS A 131 -2.89 -10.90 -4.62
N GLU A 132 -2.04 -11.43 -3.73
CA GLU A 132 -0.72 -10.90 -3.47
C GLU A 132 0.20 -10.91 -4.71
N LEU A 133 0.10 -11.95 -5.53
CA LEU A 133 0.88 -12.04 -6.77
C LEU A 133 0.46 -10.97 -7.78
N MET A 134 -0.82 -10.57 -7.82
CA MET A 134 -1.28 -9.51 -8.71
C MET A 134 -0.64 -8.17 -8.40
N HIS A 135 -0.44 -7.81 -7.13
CA HIS A 135 0.29 -6.60 -6.77
C HIS A 135 1.70 -6.52 -7.37
N VAL A 136 2.38 -7.67 -7.48
CA VAL A 136 3.70 -7.74 -8.12
C VAL A 136 3.58 -7.63 -9.63
N TYR A 137 2.63 -8.37 -10.24
CA TYR A 137 2.49 -8.47 -11.68
C TYR A 137 1.92 -7.18 -12.29
N ASN A 138 1.08 -6.47 -11.56
CA ASN A 138 0.52 -5.15 -11.92
C ASN A 138 1.45 -3.97 -11.57
N HIS A 139 2.68 -4.25 -11.09
CA HIS A 139 3.68 -3.23 -10.72
C HIS A 139 3.17 -2.20 -9.69
N ASP A 140 2.35 -2.61 -8.73
CA ASP A 140 1.69 -1.74 -7.78
C ASP A 140 2.66 -0.97 -6.88
N ILE A 141 3.82 -1.55 -6.56
CA ILE A 141 4.87 -0.87 -5.80
C ILE A 141 5.46 0.30 -6.60
N LEU A 142 5.66 0.13 -7.91
CA LEU A 142 6.12 1.20 -8.79
C LEU A 142 5.08 2.32 -8.88
N THR A 143 3.82 1.97 -9.10
CA THR A 143 2.70 2.93 -9.17
C THR A 143 2.58 3.72 -7.86
N SER A 144 2.71 3.05 -6.71
CA SER A 144 2.73 3.70 -5.39
C SER A 144 3.93 4.65 -5.22
N ALA A 145 5.11 4.25 -5.67
CA ALA A 145 6.30 5.07 -5.61
C ALA A 145 6.17 6.33 -6.48
N ILE A 146 5.63 6.19 -7.70
CA ILE A 146 5.36 7.32 -8.60
C ILE A 146 4.32 8.26 -7.99
N ALA A 147 3.20 7.74 -7.48
CA ALA A 147 2.17 8.54 -6.82
C ALA A 147 2.72 9.30 -5.60
N SER A 148 3.61 8.67 -4.83
CA SER A 148 4.28 9.32 -3.68
C SER A 148 5.25 10.39 -4.11
N ALA A 149 6.01 10.17 -5.19
CA ALA A 149 6.90 11.18 -5.76
C ALA A 149 6.13 12.39 -6.28
N MET A 150 5.03 12.16 -7.02
CA MET A 150 4.15 13.24 -7.51
C MET A 150 3.53 14.03 -6.36
N ALA A 151 3.02 13.36 -5.34
CA ALA A 151 2.47 14.03 -4.16
C ALA A 151 3.52 14.85 -3.41
N THR A 152 4.77 14.40 -3.41
CA THR A 152 5.90 15.16 -2.86
C THR A 152 6.13 16.44 -3.67
N VAL A 153 6.25 16.35 -4.98
CA VAL A 153 6.44 17.51 -5.87
C VAL A 153 5.28 18.51 -5.72
N ILE A 154 4.04 18.05 -5.77
CA ILE A 154 2.85 18.91 -5.61
C ILE A 154 2.87 19.62 -4.25
N SER A 155 3.22 18.92 -3.17
CA SER A 155 3.31 19.52 -1.85
C SER A 155 4.39 20.61 -1.79
N TYR A 156 5.57 20.37 -2.37
CA TYR A 156 6.63 21.36 -2.42
C TYR A 156 6.29 22.57 -3.30
N LEU A 157 5.58 22.35 -4.43
CA LEU A 157 5.07 23.45 -5.25
C LEU A 157 4.06 24.31 -4.46
N GLY A 158 3.15 23.67 -3.71
CA GLY A 158 2.22 24.38 -2.83
C GLY A 158 2.95 25.23 -1.78
N TYR A 159 3.96 24.69 -1.13
CA TYR A 159 4.78 25.43 -0.17
C TYR A 159 5.59 26.55 -0.82
N SER A 160 6.14 26.36 -2.02
CA SER A 160 6.88 27.40 -2.72
C SER A 160 5.98 28.57 -3.14
N LEU A 161 4.76 28.31 -3.64
CA LEU A 161 3.78 29.34 -3.94
C LEU A 161 3.38 30.13 -2.69
N MET A 162 3.24 29.47 -1.56
CA MET A 162 3.01 30.09 -0.27
C MET A 162 4.14 31.11 0.08
N TYR A 163 5.39 30.70 -0.12
CA TYR A 163 6.55 31.51 0.24
C TYR A 163 6.78 32.68 -0.71
N PHE A 164 6.48 32.50 -2.01
CA PHE A 164 6.66 33.51 -3.04
C PHE A 164 5.44 34.41 -3.26
N GLY A 165 4.22 33.87 -3.06
CA GLY A 165 2.98 34.61 -3.22
C GLY A 165 2.70 35.59 -2.08
N GLY A 166 3.25 35.36 -0.88
CA GLY A 166 3.07 36.21 0.30
C GLY A 166 4.07 37.38 0.44
N GLY A 167 5.10 37.44 -0.42
CA GLY A 167 6.26 38.32 -0.19
C GLY A 167 6.36 39.59 -1.04
N ARG A 168 5.39 39.96 -1.89
CA ARG A 168 5.58 41.01 -2.88
C ARG A 168 4.43 41.99 -3.09
N SER A 169 3.57 42.18 -2.13
CA SER A 169 2.68 43.38 -2.14
C SER A 169 3.28 44.47 -1.26
N ASN A 170 4.06 45.35 -1.89
CA ASN A 170 4.59 46.55 -1.28
C ASN A 170 3.53 47.68 -1.29
N ASP A 171 2.26 47.33 -1.46
CA ASP A 171 1.15 48.28 -1.41
C ASP A 171 0.47 48.26 -0.03
N ARG A 172 0.36 49.44 0.52
CA ARG A 172 -0.12 49.79 1.87
C ARG A 172 -1.63 49.58 2.09
N ASP A 173 -2.32 48.73 1.33
CA ASP A 173 -3.72 48.45 1.58
C ASP A 173 -3.86 47.22 2.53
N ASN A 174 -4.25 47.52 3.76
CA ASN A 174 -4.35 46.61 4.91
C ASN A 174 -5.36 45.48 4.74
N SER A 175 -6.15 45.44 3.68
CA SER A 175 -7.13 44.41 3.39
C SER A 175 -6.55 43.22 2.56
N SER A 176 -5.54 43.47 1.73
CA SER A 176 -4.91 42.44 0.90
C SER A 176 -4.00 41.49 1.70
N GLY A 177 -3.44 41.93 2.81
CA GLY A 177 -2.59 41.08 3.68
C GLY A 177 -3.32 39.93 4.35
N ALA A 178 -4.54 40.15 4.84
CA ALA A 178 -5.33 39.14 5.53
C ALA A 178 -5.83 38.02 4.55
N PHE A 179 -6.28 38.42 3.34
CA PHE A 179 -6.69 37.46 2.30
C PHE A 179 -5.51 36.66 1.75
N GLY A 180 -4.34 37.25 1.60
CA GLY A 180 -3.10 36.57 1.25
C GLY A 180 -2.69 35.54 2.30
N LEU A 181 -2.76 35.88 3.57
CA LEU A 181 -2.44 34.95 4.68
C LEU A 181 -3.42 33.78 4.78
N ILE A 182 -4.71 34.05 4.59
CA ILE A 182 -5.75 33.00 4.55
C ILE A 182 -5.53 32.06 3.36
N GLY A 183 -5.25 32.59 2.17
CA GLY A 183 -4.95 31.79 0.98
C GLY A 183 -3.73 30.88 1.17
N VAL A 184 -2.71 31.40 1.83
CA VAL A 184 -1.50 30.68 2.23
C VAL A 184 -1.81 29.53 3.19
N LEU A 185 -2.56 29.79 4.27
CA LEU A 185 -2.94 28.77 5.26
C LEU A 185 -3.82 27.69 4.65
N VAL A 186 -4.79 28.08 3.82
CA VAL A 186 -5.68 27.16 3.10
C VAL A 186 -4.88 26.27 2.15
N SER A 187 -3.95 26.82 1.39
CA SER A 187 -3.09 26.04 0.49
C SER A 187 -2.17 25.08 1.25
N ALA A 188 -1.60 25.50 2.37
CA ALA A 188 -0.73 24.67 3.21
C ALA A 188 -1.45 23.45 3.79
N ILE A 189 -2.76 23.54 4.00
CA ILE A 189 -3.58 22.45 4.53
C ILE A 189 -4.22 21.63 3.41
N LEU A 190 -4.82 22.28 2.42
CA LEU A 190 -5.60 21.58 1.38
C LEU A 190 -4.73 20.80 0.38
N VAL A 191 -3.54 21.31 0.04
CA VAL A 191 -2.66 20.64 -0.93
C VAL A 191 -2.16 19.28 -0.41
N PRO A 192 -1.63 19.13 0.82
CA PRO A 192 -1.25 17.84 1.36
C PRO A 192 -2.45 16.88 1.55
N ILE A 193 -3.60 17.41 1.94
CA ILE A 193 -4.84 16.60 2.06
C ILE A 193 -5.24 16.08 0.69
N GLY A 194 -5.30 16.92 -0.33
CA GLY A 194 -5.64 16.53 -1.70
C GLY A 194 -4.68 15.46 -2.25
N ALA A 195 -3.37 15.65 -2.07
CA ALA A 195 -2.37 14.66 -2.46
C ALA A 195 -2.58 13.31 -1.74
N SER A 196 -2.92 13.34 -0.45
CA SER A 196 -3.20 12.12 0.33
C SER A 196 -4.48 11.42 -0.14
N LEU A 197 -5.52 12.18 -0.49
CA LEU A 197 -6.77 11.62 -1.03
C LEU A 197 -6.56 10.93 -2.38
N ILE A 198 -5.74 11.52 -3.26
CA ILE A 198 -5.37 10.91 -4.54
C ILE A 198 -4.62 9.59 -4.32
N GLN A 199 -3.64 9.58 -3.41
CA GLN A 199 -2.90 8.36 -3.08
C GLN A 199 -3.82 7.25 -2.54
N MET A 200 -4.77 7.60 -1.68
CA MET A 200 -5.74 6.64 -1.15
C MET A 200 -6.70 6.12 -2.23
N ALA A 201 -7.14 6.97 -3.15
CA ALA A 201 -7.98 6.56 -4.25
C ALA A 201 -7.27 5.54 -5.16
N ILE A 202 -6.02 5.84 -5.56
CA ILE A 202 -5.18 4.93 -6.35
C ILE A 202 -4.96 3.60 -5.60
N SER A 203 -4.68 3.64 -4.30
CA SER A 203 -4.50 2.43 -3.49
C SER A 203 -5.73 1.55 -3.46
N ARG A 204 -6.92 2.14 -3.25
CA ARG A 204 -8.19 1.38 -3.21
C ARG A 204 -8.54 0.74 -4.56
N THR A 205 -8.34 1.45 -5.66
CA THR A 205 -8.60 0.90 -7.00
C THR A 205 -7.75 -0.35 -7.23
N ARG A 206 -6.45 -0.30 -6.89
CA ARG A 206 -5.55 -1.44 -7.06
C ARG A 206 -5.89 -2.65 -6.19
N GLU A 207 -6.43 -2.42 -4.99
CA GLU A 207 -6.94 -3.53 -4.17
C GLU A 207 -8.09 -4.26 -4.86
N PHE A 208 -9.03 -3.52 -5.49
CA PHE A 208 -10.11 -4.13 -6.23
C PHE A 208 -9.62 -4.84 -7.51
N ASP A 209 -8.66 -4.26 -8.21
CA ASP A 209 -8.03 -4.87 -9.38
C ASP A 209 -7.31 -6.17 -8.99
N ALA A 210 -6.56 -6.16 -7.87
CA ALA A 210 -5.89 -7.35 -7.36
C ALA A 210 -6.88 -8.42 -6.87
N ASP A 211 -8.01 -8.02 -6.28
CA ASP A 211 -9.10 -8.95 -5.92
C ASP A 211 -9.69 -9.63 -7.16
N GLU A 212 -9.98 -8.84 -8.22
CA GLU A 212 -10.54 -9.35 -9.46
C GLU A 212 -9.55 -10.25 -10.20
N ASP A 213 -8.34 -9.76 -10.48
CA ASP A 213 -7.31 -10.48 -11.23
C ASP A 213 -6.84 -11.74 -10.50
N GLY A 214 -6.64 -11.64 -9.17
CA GLY A 214 -6.28 -12.77 -8.31
C GLY A 214 -7.38 -13.84 -8.28
N SER A 215 -8.64 -13.41 -8.24
CA SER A 215 -9.79 -14.32 -8.30
C SER A 215 -9.93 -14.98 -9.68
N ARG A 216 -9.65 -14.26 -10.77
CA ARG A 216 -9.60 -14.85 -12.13
C ARG A 216 -8.45 -15.84 -12.25
N LEU A 217 -7.28 -15.50 -11.71
CA LEU A 217 -6.11 -16.39 -11.71
C LEU A 217 -6.37 -17.69 -10.96
N THR A 218 -6.98 -17.61 -9.78
CA THR A 218 -7.29 -18.79 -8.95
C THR A 218 -8.52 -19.55 -9.44
N GLY A 219 -9.47 -18.85 -10.06
CA GLY A 219 -10.79 -19.37 -10.41
C GLY A 219 -11.75 -19.47 -9.22
N ASP A 220 -11.43 -18.84 -8.08
CA ASP A 220 -12.15 -19.05 -6.82
C ASP A 220 -12.24 -17.74 -5.98
N PRO A 221 -13.11 -16.80 -6.36
CA PRO A 221 -13.31 -15.56 -5.59
C PRO A 221 -13.89 -15.81 -4.18
N GLU A 222 -14.65 -16.88 -3.97
CA GLU A 222 -15.18 -17.23 -2.64
C GLU A 222 -14.09 -17.61 -1.65
N ALA A 223 -13.01 -18.23 -2.11
CA ALA A 223 -11.88 -18.57 -1.26
C ALA A 223 -11.21 -17.31 -0.70
N LEU A 224 -11.01 -16.28 -1.55
CA LEU A 224 -10.48 -14.99 -1.12
C LEU A 224 -11.45 -14.25 -0.19
N ALA A 225 -12.75 -14.25 -0.48
CA ALA A 225 -13.77 -13.66 0.38
C ALA A 225 -13.78 -14.28 1.79
N SER A 226 -13.72 -15.62 1.85
CA SER A 226 -13.63 -16.36 3.12
C SER A 226 -12.34 -16.03 3.88
N ALA A 227 -11.20 -15.98 3.17
CA ALA A 227 -9.92 -15.62 3.74
C ALA A 227 -9.94 -14.21 4.34
N LEU A 228 -10.44 -13.20 3.61
CA LEU A 228 -10.55 -11.81 4.07
C LEU A 228 -11.38 -11.70 5.35
N ASN A 229 -12.48 -12.43 5.45
CA ASN A 229 -13.31 -12.44 6.65
C ASN A 229 -12.52 -12.99 7.87
N LYS A 230 -11.84 -14.14 7.71
CA LYS A 230 -11.03 -14.75 8.78
C LYS A 230 -9.84 -13.86 9.18
N ILE A 231 -9.14 -13.27 8.20
CA ILE A 231 -8.00 -12.38 8.45
C ILE A 231 -8.46 -11.13 9.19
N SER A 232 -9.57 -10.53 8.78
CA SER A 232 -10.13 -9.34 9.44
C SER A 232 -10.51 -9.62 10.89
N TYR A 233 -11.14 -10.76 11.17
CA TYR A 233 -11.44 -11.19 12.52
C TYR A 233 -10.16 -11.46 13.33
N GLY A 234 -9.19 -12.16 12.76
CA GLY A 234 -7.92 -12.48 13.40
C GLY A 234 -7.08 -11.22 13.71
N ALA A 235 -7.09 -10.22 12.84
CA ALA A 235 -6.42 -8.95 13.10
C ALA A 235 -7.07 -8.14 14.23
N GLN A 236 -8.38 -8.31 14.48
CA GLN A 236 -9.07 -7.68 15.60
C GLN A 236 -8.77 -8.39 16.93
N THR A 237 -8.68 -9.71 16.92
CA THR A 237 -8.45 -10.54 18.11
C THR A 237 -6.97 -10.62 18.48
N ASN A 238 -6.09 -10.58 17.50
CA ASN A 238 -4.64 -10.65 17.67
C ASN A 238 -3.93 -9.58 16.81
N PRO A 239 -4.07 -8.28 17.14
CA PRO A 239 -3.48 -7.20 16.36
C PRO A 239 -1.95 -7.23 16.46
N MET A 240 -1.29 -6.79 15.38
CA MET A 240 0.16 -6.61 15.38
C MET A 240 0.59 -5.49 16.34
N PRO A 241 1.77 -5.63 16.98
CA PRO A 241 2.37 -4.52 17.72
C PRO A 241 2.65 -3.33 16.79
N LYS A 242 2.32 -2.12 17.22
CA LYS A 242 2.58 -0.88 16.47
C LYS A 242 4.03 -0.44 16.63
N THR A 243 4.93 -1.08 15.92
CA THR A 243 6.34 -0.66 15.81
C THR A 243 6.57 0.14 14.53
N ALA A 244 7.69 0.86 14.42
CA ALA A 244 8.03 1.56 13.18
C ALA A 244 8.14 0.58 11.98
N GLY A 245 8.64 -0.64 12.22
CA GLY A 245 8.74 -1.68 11.20
C GLY A 245 7.37 -2.18 10.73
N THR A 246 6.48 -2.58 11.64
CA THR A 246 5.14 -3.06 11.27
C THR A 246 4.28 -1.97 10.64
N GLN A 247 4.47 -0.72 11.05
CA GLN A 247 3.80 0.44 10.43
C GLN A 247 4.25 0.68 9.00
N SER A 248 5.55 0.52 8.70
CA SER A 248 6.10 0.75 7.35
C SER A 248 5.58 -0.24 6.31
N VAL A 249 5.21 -1.44 6.72
CA VAL A 249 4.69 -2.50 5.81
C VAL A 249 3.18 -2.67 5.87
N SER A 250 2.49 -1.98 6.75
CA SER A 250 1.05 -2.15 6.96
C SER A 250 0.19 -1.85 5.72
N SER A 251 0.66 -0.95 4.85
CA SER A 251 0.01 -0.62 3.58
C SER A 251 0.20 -1.66 2.48
N MET A 252 1.11 -2.62 2.69
CA MET A 252 1.38 -3.74 1.77
C MET A 252 0.62 -5.01 2.19
N MET A 253 0.04 -5.05 3.38
CA MET A 253 -0.61 -6.22 3.93
C MET A 253 -2.03 -6.37 3.37
N ILE A 254 -2.50 -7.59 3.16
CA ILE A 254 -3.84 -7.87 2.62
C ILE A 254 -4.97 -7.28 3.46
N ALA A 255 -4.77 -7.13 4.76
CA ALA A 255 -5.69 -6.46 5.66
C ALA A 255 -4.91 -5.60 6.67
N ASN A 256 -5.55 -4.53 7.16
CA ASN A 256 -4.95 -3.67 8.16
C ASN A 256 -4.61 -4.47 9.43
N PRO A 257 -3.34 -4.60 9.81
CA PRO A 257 -2.90 -5.43 10.93
C PRO A 257 -3.22 -4.81 12.31
N PHE A 258 -3.73 -3.59 12.35
CA PHE A 258 -4.03 -2.86 13.58
C PHE A 258 -5.53 -2.76 13.78
N SER A 259 -5.98 -2.96 15.03
CA SER A 259 -7.39 -2.75 15.35
C SER A 259 -7.78 -1.29 15.13
N ALA A 260 -8.66 -1.03 14.15
CA ALA A 260 -9.18 0.30 13.87
C ALA A 260 -10.59 0.45 14.44
N ARG A 261 -10.76 1.35 15.42
CA ARG A 261 -12.07 1.80 15.90
C ARG A 261 -12.29 3.26 15.48
N GLY A 262 -13.46 3.57 14.89
CA GLY A 262 -13.88 4.94 14.61
C GLY A 262 -13.48 5.50 13.25
N PHE A 263 -13.30 6.82 13.17
CA PHE A 263 -13.04 7.62 11.94
C PHE A 263 -11.83 7.18 11.08
N SER A 264 -10.99 6.27 11.58
CA SER A 264 -9.86 5.72 10.84
C SER A 264 -10.24 4.92 9.58
N LYS A 265 -11.51 4.48 9.45
CA LYS A 265 -11.98 3.78 8.24
C LYS A 265 -11.99 4.67 6.98
N LEU A 266 -12.22 5.97 7.12
CA LEU A 266 -12.26 6.91 5.99
C LEU A 266 -10.87 7.16 5.38
N PHE A 267 -9.82 7.02 6.19
CA PHE A 267 -8.42 7.28 5.81
C PHE A 267 -7.59 5.99 5.71
N SER A 268 -8.24 4.84 5.58
CA SER A 268 -7.54 3.57 5.33
C SER A 268 -7.08 3.51 3.86
N THR A 269 -5.87 3.04 3.65
CA THR A 269 -5.33 2.73 2.31
C THR A 269 -6.04 1.54 1.66
N HIS A 270 -6.62 0.64 2.49
CA HIS A 270 -7.41 -0.48 2.00
C HIS A 270 -8.90 -0.13 1.99
N PRO A 271 -9.66 -0.61 0.99
CA PRO A 271 -11.13 -0.55 1.00
C PRO A 271 -11.71 -1.29 2.22
N PRO A 272 -12.95 -0.98 2.61
CA PRO A 272 -13.64 -1.77 3.64
C PRO A 272 -13.69 -3.25 3.26
N THR A 273 -13.35 -4.13 4.20
CA THR A 273 -13.33 -5.58 3.96
C THR A 273 -14.71 -6.09 3.50
N ASP A 274 -15.79 -5.54 4.06
CA ASP A 274 -17.17 -5.91 3.69
C ASP A 274 -17.47 -5.59 2.21
N GLU A 275 -16.94 -4.48 1.69
CA GLU A 275 -17.10 -4.09 0.28
C GLU A 275 -16.31 -5.06 -0.64
N ARG A 276 -15.08 -5.40 -0.27
CA ARG A 276 -14.28 -6.39 -1.01
C ARG A 276 -14.98 -7.75 -1.05
N ILE A 277 -15.45 -8.24 0.09
CA ILE A 277 -16.20 -9.50 0.19
C ILE A 277 -17.45 -9.46 -0.69
N SER A 278 -18.23 -8.38 -0.65
CA SER A 278 -19.45 -8.25 -1.46
C SER A 278 -19.16 -8.32 -2.95
N ARG A 279 -18.11 -7.64 -3.44
CA ARG A 279 -17.68 -7.68 -4.84
C ARG A 279 -17.20 -9.07 -5.27
N LEU A 280 -16.43 -9.74 -4.42
CA LEU A 280 -15.95 -11.11 -4.67
C LEU A 280 -17.11 -12.11 -4.75
N MET A 281 -18.12 -11.98 -3.89
CA MET A 281 -19.31 -12.83 -3.93
C MET A 281 -20.15 -12.58 -5.20
N GLN A 282 -20.29 -11.33 -5.63
CA GLN A 282 -20.92 -10.99 -6.89
C GLN A 282 -20.16 -11.61 -8.07
N MET A 283 -18.85 -11.43 -8.11
CA MET A 283 -17.98 -12.04 -9.14
C MET A 283 -18.12 -13.56 -9.18
N SER A 284 -18.21 -14.21 -8.01
CA SER A 284 -18.46 -15.67 -7.96
C SER A 284 -19.78 -16.06 -8.64
N GLN A 285 -20.84 -15.28 -8.42
CA GLN A 285 -22.14 -15.54 -9.08
C GLN A 285 -22.04 -15.34 -10.61
N GLU A 286 -21.37 -14.28 -11.06
CA GLU A 286 -21.14 -13.99 -12.47
C GLU A 286 -20.34 -15.09 -13.16
N MET A 287 -19.26 -15.55 -12.52
CA MET A 287 -18.43 -16.66 -13.03
C MET A 287 -19.24 -17.98 -13.14
N ARG A 288 -20.09 -18.28 -12.18
CA ARG A 288 -21.00 -19.45 -12.26
C ARG A 288 -22.02 -19.33 -13.39
N ASN A 289 -22.61 -18.14 -13.54
CA ASN A 289 -23.63 -17.91 -14.57
C ASN A 289 -23.05 -17.89 -16.00
N SER A 290 -21.80 -17.45 -16.15
CA SER A 290 -21.11 -17.44 -17.46
C SER A 290 -20.48 -18.76 -17.86
N GLY A 291 -20.62 -19.82 -17.06
CA GLY A 291 -20.04 -21.13 -17.35
C GLY A 291 -18.50 -21.18 -17.32
N ILE A 292 -17.82 -20.13 -16.85
CA ILE A 292 -16.36 -20.00 -16.81
C ILE A 292 -15.75 -20.81 -15.65
N GLY A 293 -16.56 -21.50 -14.86
CA GLY A 293 -16.13 -22.38 -13.77
C GLY A 293 -15.46 -23.70 -14.23
N GLY A 294 -15.13 -23.88 -15.49
CA GLY A 294 -14.51 -25.07 -16.06
C GLY A 294 -13.60 -24.76 -17.24
N GLY A 295 -12.33 -24.42 -16.99
CA GLY A 295 -11.22 -24.75 -17.89
C GLY A 295 -11.07 -23.96 -19.18
N SER A 296 -11.01 -22.63 -19.15
CA SER A 296 -10.36 -21.88 -20.23
C SER A 296 -9.48 -20.77 -19.66
N SER A 297 -8.19 -20.80 -19.99
CA SER A 297 -7.22 -19.77 -19.60
C SER A 297 -7.62 -18.43 -20.20
N PRO A 298 -7.72 -17.32 -19.40
CA PRO A 298 -7.91 -16.00 -19.95
C PRO A 298 -6.68 -15.60 -20.76
N GLN A 299 -6.86 -15.11 -21.98
CA GLN A 299 -5.81 -14.37 -22.68
C GLN A 299 -5.67 -13.02 -21.99
N TYR A 300 -4.56 -12.80 -21.30
CA TYR A 300 -4.18 -11.49 -20.80
C TYR A 300 -3.77 -10.63 -22.00
N LEU A 301 -4.60 -9.65 -22.37
CA LEU A 301 -4.25 -8.56 -23.28
C LEU A 301 -3.47 -7.53 -22.48
N TYR A 302 -2.17 -7.42 -22.76
CA TYR A 302 -1.30 -6.34 -22.32
C TYR A 302 -1.32 -5.21 -23.34
#